data_88d4a5dabf0b4162f20a6c74cfa9138c
#
_entry.id   88d4a5dabf0b4162f20a6c74cfa9138c
#
_cell.length_a   1.000
_cell.length_b   1.000
_cell.length_c   1.000
_cell.angle_alpha   90.00
_cell.angle_beta   90.00
_cell.angle_gamma   90.00
#
_symmetry.space_group_name_H-M   'P 1'
#
loop_
_entity.id
_entity.type
_entity.pdbx_description
1 polymer ?
#
loop_
_entity_poly.entity_id
_entity_poly.type
_entity_poly.pdbx_seq_one_letter_code
_entity_poly.pdbx_strand_id
1 'polypeptide(L)'
;MTTFPKATIEGYPRIGANRELKHALESYWAGRIDADTFRSTARALRVNNYNHLRDLGLTEDYAISADVALYDQVLETALTVGLVPGGTDLDEEFALARGNATRVPLEMTKWFDTNYHYLVPEIEAGQEIKAVPERILHIVEEAAEAGHKVRPFLVGPVTLIALSKPAEWSLLPALVDAYAEVFTALKDAGVEWIQILSLIHI
;
A
#
# COMPACT_ATOMS: atom_id res chain seq x y z
N MET A 1 -5.24 -23.66 -8.60
CA MET A 1 -5.90 -22.60 -7.81
C MET A 1 -6.16 -23.13 -6.42
N THR A 2 -5.64 -22.48 -5.39
CA THR A 2 -6.01 -22.77 -4.01
C THR A 2 -7.46 -22.31 -3.78
N THR A 3 -8.18 -23.02 -2.90
CA THR A 3 -9.51 -22.60 -2.48
C THR A 3 -9.37 -21.30 -1.67
N PHE A 4 -10.27 -20.34 -1.86
CA PHE A 4 -10.30 -19.15 -1.02
C PHE A 4 -10.49 -19.54 0.45
N PRO A 5 -9.74 -18.94 1.38
CA PRO A 5 -9.78 -19.32 2.79
C PRO A 5 -11.16 -19.11 3.43
N LYS A 6 -11.52 -19.97 4.39
CA LYS A 6 -12.83 -19.94 5.06
C LYS A 6 -13.00 -18.74 5.98
N ALA A 7 -11.89 -18.24 6.53
CA ALA A 7 -11.85 -17.05 7.36
C ALA A 7 -10.74 -16.12 6.87
N THR A 8 -11.03 -14.84 6.79
CA THR A 8 -10.08 -13.82 6.32
C THR A 8 -10.16 -12.58 7.18
N ILE A 9 -9.11 -11.78 7.15
CA ILE A 9 -9.10 -10.43 7.71
C ILE A 9 -8.83 -9.42 6.60
N GLU A 10 -9.56 -8.30 6.58
CA GLU A 10 -9.39 -7.26 5.56
C GLU A 10 -8.14 -6.42 5.77
N GLY A 11 -7.72 -6.22 7.01
CA GLY A 11 -6.53 -5.48 7.39
C GLY A 11 -6.22 -5.66 8.86
N TYR A 12 -5.02 -5.26 9.28
CA TYR A 12 -4.56 -5.30 10.67
C TYR A 12 -3.79 -4.02 10.99
N PRO A 13 -3.88 -3.47 12.23
CA PRO A 13 -3.17 -2.26 12.59
C PRO A 13 -1.67 -2.36 12.35
N ARG A 14 -1.15 -1.55 11.41
CA ARG A 14 0.26 -1.56 11.00
C ARG A 14 1.18 -0.79 11.94
N ILE A 15 0.61 0.05 12.81
CA ILE A 15 1.39 0.95 13.66
C ILE A 15 2.25 0.21 14.70
N GLY A 16 1.84 -1.02 15.09
CA GLY A 16 2.44 -1.81 16.14
C GLY A 16 1.85 -1.50 17.53
N ALA A 17 1.94 -2.48 18.45
CA ALA A 17 1.35 -2.40 19.79
C ALA A 17 1.91 -1.24 20.63
N ASN A 18 3.19 -0.90 20.43
CA ASN A 18 3.89 0.20 21.09
C ASN A 18 4.21 1.35 20.12
N ARG A 19 3.49 1.43 18.99
CA ARG A 19 3.69 2.45 17.93
C ARG A 19 5.07 2.36 17.27
N GLU A 20 5.59 1.16 17.09
CA GLU A 20 6.93 0.90 16.57
C GLU A 20 7.14 1.55 15.20
N LEU A 21 6.16 1.43 14.28
CA LEU A 21 6.24 2.06 12.97
C LEU A 21 6.31 3.59 13.08
N LYS A 22 5.50 4.20 13.95
CA LYS A 22 5.54 5.65 14.17
C LYS A 22 6.90 6.10 14.66
N HIS A 23 7.47 5.42 15.66
CA HIS A 23 8.77 5.77 16.20
C HIS A 23 9.89 5.59 15.18
N ALA A 24 9.82 4.56 14.34
CA ALA A 24 10.75 4.35 13.23
C ALA A 24 10.65 5.48 12.18
N LEU A 25 9.42 5.86 11.77
CA LEU A 25 9.18 6.98 10.88
C LEU A 25 9.77 8.29 11.41
N GLU A 26 9.43 8.66 12.66
CA GLU A 26 9.95 9.88 13.30
C GLU A 26 11.47 9.87 13.44
N SER A 27 12.07 8.69 13.65
CA SER A 27 13.52 8.53 13.73
C SER A 27 14.21 8.67 12.39
N TYR A 28 13.62 8.09 11.33
CA TYR A 28 14.09 8.22 9.96
C TYR A 28 14.04 9.69 9.51
N TRP A 29 12.91 10.35 9.69
CA TRP A 29 12.75 11.77 9.32
C TRP A 29 13.66 12.73 10.09
N ALA A 30 14.07 12.35 11.29
CA ALA A 30 15.03 13.12 12.08
C ALA A 30 16.49 12.74 11.78
N GLY A 31 16.75 11.85 10.81
CA GLY A 31 18.08 11.39 10.43
C GLY A 31 18.78 10.56 11.53
N ARG A 32 18.01 9.99 12.49
CA ARG A 32 18.56 9.15 13.56
C ARG A 32 18.79 7.71 13.14
N ILE A 33 18.08 7.25 12.13
CA ILE A 33 18.26 5.94 11.50
C ILE A 33 18.28 6.12 9.99
N ASP A 34 18.95 5.22 9.29
CA ASP A 34 18.98 5.17 7.84
C ASP A 34 17.78 4.41 7.24
N ALA A 35 17.68 4.41 5.92
CA ALA A 35 16.61 3.75 5.18
C ALA A 35 16.57 2.24 5.40
N ASP A 36 17.73 1.59 5.51
CA ASP A 36 17.82 0.14 5.70
C ASP A 36 17.33 -0.27 7.10
N THR A 37 17.72 0.48 8.13
CA THR A 37 17.22 0.31 9.50
C THR A 37 15.71 0.53 9.58
N PHE A 38 15.20 1.57 8.90
CA PHE A 38 13.76 1.83 8.83
C PHE A 38 13.01 0.68 8.13
N ARG A 39 13.47 0.25 6.94
CA ARG A 39 12.85 -0.85 6.19
C ARG A 39 12.87 -2.16 6.98
N SER A 40 13.98 -2.48 7.64
CA SER A 40 14.09 -3.70 8.46
C SER A 40 13.13 -3.67 9.65
N THR A 41 12.94 -2.53 10.30
CA THR A 41 11.97 -2.35 11.38
C THR A 41 10.54 -2.53 10.88
N ALA A 42 10.18 -1.93 9.75
CA ALA A 42 8.87 -2.07 9.14
C ALA A 42 8.59 -3.54 8.74
N ARG A 43 9.59 -4.22 8.15
CA ARG A 43 9.52 -5.66 7.83
C ARG A 43 9.28 -6.51 9.06
N ALA A 44 10.09 -6.32 10.12
CA ALA A 44 9.96 -7.09 11.36
C ALA A 44 8.55 -6.94 11.96
N LEU A 45 7.99 -5.73 11.91
CA LEU A 45 6.65 -5.47 12.39
C LEU A 45 5.58 -6.19 11.56
N ARG A 46 5.68 -6.17 10.22
CA ARG A 46 4.76 -6.91 9.33
C ARG A 46 4.81 -8.41 9.60
N VAL A 47 6.00 -8.99 9.66
CA VAL A 47 6.19 -10.42 9.94
C VAL A 47 5.63 -10.81 11.32
N ASN A 48 5.86 -9.99 12.35
CA ASN A 48 5.30 -10.21 13.68
C ASN A 48 3.75 -10.17 13.65
N ASN A 49 3.15 -9.26 12.88
CA ASN A 49 1.70 -9.19 12.72
C ASN A 49 1.17 -10.46 12.01
N TYR A 50 1.85 -10.95 10.97
CA TYR A 50 1.45 -12.19 10.28
C TYR A 50 1.54 -13.41 11.21
N ASN A 51 2.61 -13.54 11.99
CA ASN A 51 2.75 -14.59 12.98
C ASN A 51 1.62 -14.54 14.02
N HIS A 52 1.35 -13.35 14.57
CA HIS A 52 0.29 -13.15 15.54
C HIS A 52 -1.09 -13.54 14.98
N LEU A 53 -1.40 -13.15 13.74
CA LEU A 53 -2.67 -13.50 13.09
C LEU A 53 -2.79 -15.01 12.84
N ARG A 54 -1.70 -15.69 12.50
CA ARG A 54 -1.69 -17.17 12.43
C ARG A 54 -1.94 -17.82 13.78
N ASP A 55 -1.32 -17.31 14.84
CA ASP A 55 -1.53 -17.81 16.20
C ASP A 55 -2.98 -17.64 16.67
N LEU A 56 -3.67 -16.61 16.16
CA LEU A 56 -5.10 -16.39 16.38
C LEU A 56 -6.02 -17.28 15.50
N GLY A 57 -5.45 -18.11 14.63
CA GLY A 57 -6.19 -19.09 13.84
C GLY A 57 -6.34 -18.81 12.34
N LEU A 58 -5.77 -17.72 11.81
CA LEU A 58 -5.72 -17.44 10.36
C LEU A 58 -4.58 -18.22 9.71
N THR A 59 -4.72 -19.55 9.64
CA THR A 59 -3.65 -20.47 9.23
C THR A 59 -3.69 -20.84 7.74
N GLU A 60 -4.79 -20.57 7.05
CA GLU A 60 -4.92 -20.89 5.62
C GLU A 60 -4.14 -19.89 4.77
N ASP A 61 -3.62 -20.34 3.62
CA ASP A 61 -2.97 -19.48 2.63
C ASP A 61 -3.93 -18.36 2.21
N TYR A 62 -3.42 -17.13 2.09
CA TYR A 62 -4.19 -15.93 1.73
C TYR A 62 -5.29 -15.50 2.72
N ALA A 63 -5.36 -16.08 3.93
CA ALA A 63 -6.29 -15.63 4.96
C ALA A 63 -5.96 -14.21 5.47
N ILE A 64 -4.69 -13.86 5.45
CA ILE A 64 -4.16 -12.58 5.94
C ILE A 64 -4.04 -11.60 4.77
N SER A 65 -4.62 -10.41 4.93
CA SER A 65 -4.40 -9.28 4.01
C SER A 65 -3.08 -8.59 4.34
N ALA A 66 -2.31 -8.26 3.30
CA ALA A 66 -1.08 -7.48 3.42
C ALA A 66 -1.38 -5.99 3.16
N ASP A 67 -1.71 -5.25 4.22
CA ASP A 67 -1.65 -3.79 4.21
C ASP A 67 -0.19 -3.37 4.37
N VAL A 68 0.36 -2.84 3.30
CA VAL A 68 1.81 -2.60 3.17
C VAL A 68 2.19 -1.14 3.31
N ALA A 69 1.21 -0.25 3.38
CA ALA A 69 1.44 1.18 3.39
C ALA A 69 2.30 1.60 4.58
N LEU A 70 3.40 2.29 4.31
CA LEU A 70 4.24 2.87 5.35
C LEU A 70 3.59 4.10 5.99
N TYR A 71 2.85 4.87 5.20
CA TYR A 71 2.17 6.08 5.65
C TYR A 71 0.66 6.02 5.41
N ASP A 72 0.21 5.88 4.17
CA ASP A 72 -1.19 5.91 3.77
C ASP A 72 -1.47 4.91 2.62
N GLN A 73 -2.57 4.17 2.73
CA GLN A 73 -2.93 3.12 1.75
C GLN A 73 -3.35 3.67 0.37
N VAL A 74 -3.89 4.89 0.30
CA VAL A 74 -4.25 5.53 -0.97
C VAL A 74 -2.98 5.97 -1.68
N LEU A 75 -2.06 6.62 -0.97
CA LEU A 75 -0.75 6.99 -1.50
C LEU A 75 0.03 5.75 -1.95
N GLU A 76 0.08 4.69 -1.14
CA GLU A 76 0.77 3.44 -1.51
C GLU A 76 0.22 2.84 -2.79
N THR A 77 -1.12 2.78 -2.92
CA THR A 77 -1.75 2.30 -4.17
C THR A 77 -1.42 3.22 -5.34
N ALA A 78 -1.53 4.55 -5.15
CA ALA A 78 -1.25 5.53 -6.20
C ALA A 78 0.20 5.44 -6.71
N LEU A 79 1.17 5.21 -5.82
CA LEU A 79 2.57 4.96 -6.17
C LEU A 79 2.75 3.62 -6.91
N THR A 80 2.10 2.56 -6.42
CA THR A 80 2.20 1.21 -7.00
C THR A 80 1.67 1.15 -8.44
N VAL A 81 0.57 1.84 -8.71
CA VAL A 81 -0.02 1.89 -10.06
C VAL A 81 0.52 3.06 -10.90
N GLY A 82 1.45 3.86 -10.37
CA GLY A 82 2.07 4.97 -11.09
C GLY A 82 1.15 6.17 -11.33
N LEU A 83 0.07 6.30 -10.56
CA LEU A 83 -0.83 7.45 -10.64
C LEU A 83 -0.18 8.73 -10.09
N VAL A 84 0.71 8.60 -9.12
CA VAL A 84 1.60 9.69 -8.67
C VAL A 84 3.06 9.26 -8.82
N PRO A 85 3.98 10.20 -9.17
CA PRO A 85 5.39 9.89 -9.28
C PRO A 85 6.03 9.66 -7.90
N GLY A 86 7.06 8.81 -7.83
CA GLY A 86 7.81 8.54 -6.58
C GLY A 86 8.53 7.18 -6.62
N GLY A 87 8.09 6.26 -7.48
CA GLY A 87 8.72 4.96 -7.64
C GLY A 87 8.82 4.19 -6.32
N THR A 88 10.00 3.67 -6.01
CA THR A 88 10.32 2.92 -4.78
C THR A 88 11.15 3.72 -3.77
N ASP A 89 11.36 5.01 -4.03
CA ASP A 89 12.17 5.87 -3.18
C ASP A 89 11.40 6.33 -1.94
N LEU A 90 11.95 6.08 -0.75
CA LEU A 90 11.34 6.47 0.53
C LEU A 90 11.29 7.98 0.72
N ASP A 91 12.32 8.70 0.32
CA ASP A 91 12.39 10.16 0.50
C ASP A 91 11.36 10.85 -0.39
N GLU A 92 11.15 10.33 -1.62
CA GLU A 92 10.08 10.81 -2.51
C GLU A 92 8.69 10.49 -1.96
N GLU A 93 8.45 9.27 -1.45
CA GLU A 93 7.19 8.91 -0.80
C GLU A 93 6.89 9.84 0.39
N PHE A 94 7.89 10.06 1.25
CA PHE A 94 7.70 10.92 2.41
C PHE A 94 7.67 12.41 2.05
N ALA A 95 8.27 12.83 0.95
CA ALA A 95 8.09 14.18 0.41
C ALA A 95 6.66 14.42 -0.08
N LEU A 96 6.01 13.41 -0.68
CA LEU A 96 4.58 13.47 -0.99
C LEU A 96 3.73 13.59 0.28
N ALA A 97 4.07 12.83 1.31
CA ALA A 97 3.28 12.77 2.55
C ALA A 97 3.44 14.00 3.46
N ARG A 98 4.63 14.59 3.52
CA ARG A 98 4.98 15.62 4.52
C ARG A 98 5.56 16.90 3.94
N GLY A 99 5.86 16.89 2.66
CA GLY A 99 6.66 17.96 2.04
C GLY A 99 8.14 17.90 2.40
N ASN A 100 8.91 18.68 1.69
CA ASN A 100 10.32 18.95 1.96
C ASN A 100 10.68 20.38 1.53
N ALA A 101 11.97 20.71 1.39
CA ALA A 101 12.42 22.05 1.00
C ALA A 101 11.92 22.48 -0.39
N THR A 102 11.58 21.54 -1.26
CA THR A 102 11.23 21.76 -2.68
C THR A 102 9.81 21.34 -3.05
N ARG A 103 9.12 20.60 -2.19
CA ARG A 103 7.79 20.06 -2.46
C ARG A 103 6.82 20.37 -1.32
N VAL A 104 5.64 20.87 -1.66
CA VAL A 104 4.51 20.97 -0.74
C VAL A 104 3.90 19.58 -0.57
N PRO A 105 3.49 19.16 0.66
CA PRO A 105 2.84 17.88 0.86
C PRO A 105 1.49 17.81 0.16
N LEU A 106 1.07 16.61 -0.20
CA LEU A 106 -0.28 16.35 -0.68
C LEU A 106 -1.33 16.76 0.37
N GLU A 107 -2.49 17.17 -0.09
CA GLU A 107 -3.62 17.45 0.80
C GLU A 107 -3.99 16.20 1.61
N MET A 108 -4.29 16.37 2.89
CA MET A 108 -4.82 15.31 3.75
C MET A 108 -6.29 15.57 4.03
N THR A 109 -7.14 14.59 3.77
CA THR A 109 -8.58 14.69 4.05
C THR A 109 -9.13 13.41 4.67
N LYS A 110 -10.35 13.45 5.19
CA LYS A 110 -10.98 12.28 5.81
C LYS A 110 -11.31 11.21 4.77
N TRP A 111 -11.04 9.98 5.14
CA TRP A 111 -11.56 8.81 4.43
C TRP A 111 -13.05 8.68 4.73
N PHE A 112 -13.88 9.21 3.81
CA PHE A 112 -15.33 9.28 3.99
C PHE A 112 -15.72 9.92 5.34
N ASP A 113 -16.69 9.38 6.05
CA ASP A 113 -17.15 9.88 7.37
C ASP A 113 -16.37 9.28 8.56
N THR A 114 -15.18 8.76 8.33
CA THR A 114 -14.33 8.17 9.38
C THR A 114 -13.37 9.19 9.99
N ASN A 115 -12.68 8.78 11.07
CA ASN A 115 -11.56 9.53 11.63
C ASN A 115 -10.22 9.21 10.96
N TYR A 116 -10.19 8.25 10.03
CA TYR A 116 -9.00 7.98 9.22
C TYR A 116 -8.85 9.06 8.15
N HIS A 117 -7.62 9.53 7.95
CA HIS A 117 -7.28 10.51 6.92
C HIS A 117 -6.37 9.85 5.88
N TYR A 118 -6.54 10.23 4.63
CA TYR A 118 -5.70 9.79 3.52
C TYR A 118 -5.09 11.00 2.80
N LEU A 119 -4.01 10.75 2.08
CA LEU A 119 -3.36 11.73 1.21
C LEU A 119 -4.04 11.70 -0.16
N VAL A 120 -4.48 12.87 -0.60
CA VAL A 120 -5.22 13.03 -1.86
C VAL A 120 -4.24 13.01 -3.02
N PRO A 121 -4.30 12.02 -3.94
CA PRO A 121 -3.47 12.06 -5.14
C PRO A 121 -3.80 13.29 -5.99
N GLU A 122 -2.78 14.05 -6.40
CA GLU A 122 -2.90 15.14 -7.36
C GLU A 122 -2.59 14.59 -8.75
N ILE A 123 -3.56 14.72 -9.68
CA ILE A 123 -3.47 14.15 -11.02
C ILE A 123 -3.84 15.17 -12.07
N GLU A 124 -3.29 15.01 -13.28
CA GLU A 124 -3.51 15.92 -14.40
C GLU A 124 -4.01 15.15 -15.64
N ALA A 125 -4.83 15.82 -16.45
CA ALA A 125 -5.30 15.24 -17.70
C ALA A 125 -4.12 14.93 -18.64
N GLY A 126 -4.11 13.70 -19.17
CA GLY A 126 -3.08 13.27 -20.12
C GLY A 126 -1.72 12.94 -19.50
N GLN A 127 -1.60 12.93 -18.18
CA GLN A 127 -0.34 12.47 -17.54
C GLN A 127 -0.06 11.00 -17.89
N GLU A 128 1.21 10.65 -17.97
CA GLU A 128 1.66 9.27 -18.15
C GLU A 128 1.45 8.49 -16.85
N ILE A 129 0.86 7.30 -16.96
CA ILE A 129 0.74 6.34 -15.85
C ILE A 129 1.69 5.19 -16.13
N LYS A 130 2.59 4.91 -15.18
CA LYS A 130 3.58 3.83 -15.29
C LYS A 130 3.59 3.05 -13.98
N ALA A 131 3.07 1.82 -14.04
CA ALA A 131 3.05 0.92 -12.88
C ALA A 131 4.45 0.68 -12.29
N VAL A 132 4.50 0.50 -10.97
CA VAL A 132 5.70 0.16 -10.19
C VAL A 132 5.39 -1.11 -9.37
N PRO A 133 5.27 -2.28 -10.03
CA PRO A 133 4.89 -3.53 -9.36
C PRO A 133 5.86 -3.96 -8.26
N GLU A 134 7.11 -3.53 -8.33
CA GLU A 134 8.18 -3.83 -7.36
C GLU A 134 7.77 -3.46 -5.93
N ARG A 135 6.94 -2.43 -5.75
CA ARG A 135 6.47 -2.01 -4.42
C ARG A 135 5.68 -3.12 -3.73
N ILE A 136 4.69 -3.67 -4.41
CA ILE A 136 3.82 -4.70 -3.85
C ILE A 136 4.47 -6.09 -3.90
N LEU A 137 5.31 -6.37 -4.91
CA LEU A 137 6.08 -7.61 -5.00
C LEU A 137 7.03 -7.78 -3.82
N HIS A 138 7.75 -6.73 -3.44
CA HIS A 138 8.64 -6.75 -2.28
C HIS A 138 7.94 -7.23 -1.00
N ILE A 139 6.68 -6.84 -0.78
CA ILE A 139 5.92 -7.26 0.39
C ILE A 139 5.51 -8.74 0.33
N VAL A 140 5.16 -9.21 -0.87
CA VAL A 140 4.85 -10.64 -1.08
C VAL A 140 6.09 -11.50 -0.85
N GLU A 141 7.24 -11.05 -1.33
CA GLU A 141 8.54 -11.72 -1.14
C GLU A 141 8.92 -11.76 0.34
N GLU A 142 8.83 -10.63 1.06
CA GLU A 142 9.07 -10.58 2.52
C GLU A 142 8.17 -11.57 3.29
N ALA A 143 6.90 -11.64 2.94
CA ALA A 143 5.96 -12.56 3.56
C ALA A 143 6.31 -14.02 3.26
N ALA A 144 6.66 -14.33 2.01
CA ALA A 144 7.05 -15.67 1.57
C ALA A 144 8.34 -16.15 2.26
N GLU A 145 9.35 -15.29 2.39
CA GLU A 145 10.58 -15.58 3.15
C GLU A 145 10.30 -15.89 4.63
N ALA A 146 9.26 -15.29 5.19
CA ALA A 146 8.80 -15.56 6.56
C ALA A 146 7.82 -16.74 6.67
N GLY A 147 7.55 -17.46 5.56
CA GLY A 147 6.68 -18.63 5.52
C GLY A 147 5.18 -18.31 5.46
N HIS A 148 4.82 -17.12 4.98
CA HIS A 148 3.43 -16.69 4.83
C HIS A 148 3.05 -16.48 3.37
N LYS A 149 1.84 -16.90 2.98
CA LYS A 149 1.19 -16.47 1.76
C LYS A 149 0.10 -15.47 2.12
N VAL A 150 0.35 -14.22 1.83
CA VAL A 150 -0.54 -13.11 2.14
C VAL A 150 -1.33 -12.67 0.92
N ARG A 151 -2.46 -12.02 1.14
CA ARG A 151 -3.30 -11.45 0.09
C ARG A 151 -2.94 -9.97 -0.09
N PRO A 152 -2.22 -9.59 -1.16
CA PRO A 152 -1.91 -8.18 -1.44
C PRO A 152 -3.17 -7.33 -1.53
N PHE A 153 -3.06 -6.08 -1.07
CA PHE A 153 -4.16 -5.13 -0.98
C PHE A 153 -3.92 -3.93 -1.90
N LEU A 154 -4.95 -3.53 -2.63
CA LEU A 154 -4.97 -2.29 -3.43
C LEU A 154 -6.34 -1.62 -3.33
N VAL A 155 -6.35 -0.29 -3.35
CA VAL A 155 -7.58 0.49 -3.59
C VAL A 155 -7.98 0.31 -5.05
N GLY A 156 -9.27 0.13 -5.35
CA GLY A 156 -9.73 -0.09 -6.72
C GLY A 156 -9.62 1.18 -7.60
N PRO A 157 -9.46 1.04 -8.93
CA PRO A 157 -9.14 2.16 -9.82
C PRO A 157 -10.20 3.26 -9.85
N VAL A 158 -11.47 2.90 -9.82
CA VAL A 158 -12.59 3.88 -9.77
C VAL A 158 -12.56 4.66 -8.47
N THR A 159 -12.38 3.97 -7.34
CA THR A 159 -12.26 4.61 -6.03
C THR A 159 -11.02 5.52 -5.99
N LEU A 160 -9.89 5.07 -6.52
CA LEU A 160 -8.65 5.84 -6.52
C LEU A 160 -8.80 7.16 -7.29
N ILE A 161 -9.42 7.16 -8.49
CA ILE A 161 -9.72 8.39 -9.22
C ILE A 161 -10.71 9.27 -8.45
N ALA A 162 -11.77 8.69 -7.89
CA ALA A 162 -12.76 9.46 -7.13
C ALA A 162 -12.16 10.15 -5.89
N LEU A 163 -11.10 9.60 -5.32
CA LEU A 163 -10.36 10.16 -4.18
C LEU A 163 -9.27 11.15 -4.58
N SER A 164 -8.98 11.29 -5.89
CA SER A 164 -7.94 12.19 -6.42
C SER A 164 -8.46 13.59 -6.69
N LYS A 165 -7.58 14.56 -6.83
CA LYS A 165 -7.91 15.95 -7.20
C LYS A 165 -7.03 16.46 -8.35
N PRO A 166 -7.67 16.93 -9.45
CA PRO A 166 -9.08 16.72 -9.77
C PRO A 166 -9.39 15.24 -9.94
N ALA A 167 -10.67 14.83 -9.89
CA ALA A 167 -11.07 13.46 -10.27
C ALA A 167 -11.05 13.34 -11.81
N GLU A 168 -9.88 13.02 -12.37
CA GLU A 168 -9.65 13.03 -13.83
C GLU A 168 -10.00 11.67 -14.45
N TRP A 169 -11.25 11.52 -14.84
CA TRP A 169 -11.81 10.26 -15.37
C TRP A 169 -11.25 9.84 -16.73
N SER A 170 -10.65 10.74 -17.49
CA SER A 170 -9.99 10.39 -18.75
C SER A 170 -8.79 9.47 -18.57
N LEU A 171 -8.21 9.42 -17.36
CA LEU A 171 -7.10 8.53 -17.01
C LEU A 171 -7.54 7.10 -16.69
N LEU A 172 -8.85 6.83 -16.52
CA LEU A 172 -9.32 5.50 -16.10
C LEU A 172 -8.85 4.36 -17.01
N PRO A 173 -8.87 4.45 -18.35
CA PRO A 173 -8.37 3.38 -19.20
C PRO A 173 -6.87 3.07 -18.95
N ALA A 174 -6.02 4.09 -18.93
CA ALA A 174 -4.58 3.92 -18.68
C ALA A 174 -4.30 3.39 -17.26
N LEU A 175 -5.10 3.81 -16.29
CA LEU A 175 -5.01 3.30 -14.92
C LEU A 175 -5.39 1.81 -14.85
N VAL A 176 -6.43 1.38 -15.54
CA VAL A 176 -6.82 -0.06 -15.62
C VAL A 176 -5.71 -0.88 -16.25
N ASP A 177 -5.04 -0.37 -17.29
CA ASP A 177 -3.87 -1.05 -17.89
C ASP A 177 -2.72 -1.20 -16.89
N ALA A 178 -2.45 -0.17 -16.07
CA ALA A 178 -1.45 -0.24 -15.00
C ALA A 178 -1.82 -1.27 -13.91
N TYR A 179 -3.09 -1.38 -13.53
CA TYR A 179 -3.56 -2.45 -12.63
C TYR A 179 -3.36 -3.83 -13.26
N ALA A 180 -3.62 -3.99 -14.55
CA ALA A 180 -3.41 -5.26 -15.26
C ALA A 180 -1.92 -5.66 -15.27
N GLU A 181 -1.00 -4.69 -15.39
CA GLU A 181 0.44 -4.91 -15.29
C GLU A 181 0.81 -5.38 -13.87
N VAL A 182 0.35 -4.71 -12.82
CA VAL A 182 0.56 -5.10 -11.42
C VAL A 182 0.01 -6.50 -11.14
N PHE A 183 -1.20 -6.82 -11.62
CA PHE A 183 -1.80 -8.14 -11.44
C PHE A 183 -1.04 -9.24 -12.18
N THR A 184 -0.51 -8.93 -13.36
CA THR A 184 0.34 -9.86 -14.11
C THR A 184 1.61 -10.16 -13.33
N ALA A 185 2.29 -9.13 -12.81
CA ALA A 185 3.50 -9.30 -12.01
C ALA A 185 3.24 -10.13 -10.74
N LEU A 186 2.14 -9.87 -10.02
CA LEU A 186 1.73 -10.66 -8.85
C LEU A 186 1.42 -12.12 -9.20
N LYS A 187 0.73 -12.36 -10.31
CA LYS A 187 0.45 -13.72 -10.82
C LYS A 187 1.73 -14.46 -11.15
N ASP A 188 2.68 -13.80 -11.81
CA ASP A 188 3.98 -14.38 -12.17
C ASP A 188 4.83 -14.69 -10.92
N ALA A 189 4.66 -13.93 -9.84
CA ALA A 189 5.22 -14.21 -8.53
C ALA A 189 4.45 -15.30 -7.75
N GLY A 190 3.43 -15.94 -8.34
CA GLY A 190 2.67 -17.03 -7.74
C GLY A 190 1.55 -16.62 -6.79
N VAL A 191 1.16 -15.35 -6.79
CA VAL A 191 0.00 -14.86 -6.00
C VAL A 191 -1.29 -15.31 -6.68
N GLU A 192 -2.16 -15.98 -5.93
CA GLU A 192 -3.44 -16.50 -6.44
C GLU A 192 -4.64 -15.63 -6.05
N TRP A 193 -4.53 -14.84 -4.99
CA TRP A 193 -5.61 -14.00 -4.49
C TRP A 193 -5.12 -12.59 -4.17
N ILE A 194 -5.84 -11.59 -4.66
CA ILE A 194 -5.59 -10.15 -4.45
C ILE A 194 -6.84 -9.55 -3.83
N GLN A 195 -6.67 -8.64 -2.89
CA GLN A 195 -7.76 -7.86 -2.30
C GLN A 195 -7.84 -6.49 -2.96
N ILE A 196 -9.00 -6.17 -3.53
CA ILE A 196 -9.29 -4.86 -4.08
C ILE A 196 -10.38 -4.21 -3.23
N LEU A 197 -10.05 -3.05 -2.64
CA LEU A 197 -11.02 -2.23 -1.92
C LEU A 197 -11.69 -1.26 -2.92
N SER A 198 -12.97 -1.48 -3.18
CA SER A 198 -13.77 -0.63 -4.06
C SER A 198 -14.97 -0.08 -3.29
N LEU A 199 -15.09 1.25 -3.24
CA LEU A 199 -16.12 1.96 -2.47
C LEU A 199 -17.04 2.74 -3.43
N ILE A 200 -17.60 2.04 -4.41
CA ILE A 200 -18.40 2.65 -5.48
C ILE A 200 -19.84 2.98 -5.03
N HIS A 201 -20.29 2.48 -3.91
CA HIS A 201 -21.69 2.50 -3.48
C HIS A 201 -21.97 3.44 -2.33
N ILE A 202 -21.42 4.62 -2.40
CA ILE A 202 -21.71 5.63 -1.38
C ILE A 202 -22.46 6.77 -2.00
#